data_c390f0173494075c39d025318fe78970
#
_entry.id   c390f0173494075c39d025318fe78970
#
_cell.length_a   1.000
_cell.length_b   1.000
_cell.length_c   1.000
_cell.angle_alpha   90.00
_cell.angle_beta   90.00
_cell.angle_gamma   90.00
#
_symmetry.space_group_name_H-M   'P 1'
#
loop_
_entity.id
_entity.type
_entity.pdbx_description
1 polymer ?
#
loop_
_entity_poly.entity_id
_entity_poly.type
_entity_poly.pdbx_seq_one_letter_code
_entity_poly.pdbx_strand_id
1 'polypeptide(L)'
;MLQGSPFHEIAAILFLAAAAGAAGLMLRQPLIITFLFTGIVAGPAGFGIIASYEQIELFAHIGIALLLFIVGLRLDLTLIRTTGPVALATGLGQIVFTSIIGFFIALALGLSALSAAYVAVALTFSSTIIIVKLLSDKQELDSLHGRIAIGFLIVQDIAAIVALVGLTTLGRGLSAGES
;
A
#
# COMPACT_ATOMS: atom_id res chain seq x y z
N MET A 1 -11.54 -30.84 -9.31
CA MET A 1 -12.99 -30.81 -9.15
C MET A 1 -13.38 -30.25 -7.78
N LEU A 2 -12.98 -29.00 -7.47
CA LEU A 2 -13.49 -28.20 -6.34
C LEU A 2 -13.95 -26.83 -6.88
N GLN A 3 -14.59 -26.83 -8.03
CA GLN A 3 -15.35 -25.66 -8.50
C GLN A 3 -16.65 -25.62 -7.69
N GLY A 4 -16.50 -25.34 -6.44
CA GLY A 4 -17.56 -25.26 -5.47
C GLY A 4 -17.80 -23.80 -5.15
N SER A 5 -18.99 -23.49 -4.77
CA SER A 5 -19.51 -22.15 -4.46
C SER A 5 -18.44 -21.22 -3.85
N PRO A 6 -18.52 -19.89 -4.03
CA PRO A 6 -17.61 -18.90 -3.44
C PRO A 6 -17.35 -19.11 -1.94
N PHE A 7 -18.32 -19.70 -1.26
CA PHE A 7 -18.21 -20.05 0.16
C PHE A 7 -17.09 -21.08 0.45
N HIS A 8 -16.94 -22.10 -0.38
CA HIS A 8 -15.87 -23.10 -0.19
C HIS A 8 -14.48 -22.52 -0.46
N GLU A 9 -14.36 -21.63 -1.43
CA GLU A 9 -13.10 -20.96 -1.73
C GLU A 9 -12.69 -20.04 -0.59
N ILE A 10 -13.62 -19.24 -0.05
CA ILE A 10 -13.38 -18.38 1.09
C ILE A 10 -12.99 -19.22 2.33
N ALA A 11 -13.69 -20.31 2.58
CA ALA A 11 -13.36 -21.21 3.69
C ALA A 11 -11.95 -21.83 3.51
N ALA A 12 -11.58 -22.23 2.29
CA ALA A 12 -10.25 -22.73 1.98
C ALA A 12 -9.17 -21.67 2.20
N ILE A 13 -9.38 -20.41 1.76
CA ILE A 13 -8.45 -19.30 1.98
C ILE A 13 -8.26 -19.03 3.47
N LEU A 14 -9.35 -18.96 4.23
CA LEU A 14 -9.29 -18.72 5.67
C LEU A 14 -8.54 -19.86 6.38
N PHE A 15 -8.78 -21.09 6.00
CA PHE A 15 -8.07 -22.24 6.55
C PHE A 15 -6.58 -22.20 6.19
N LEU A 16 -6.23 -21.94 4.93
CA LEU A 16 -4.84 -21.80 4.49
C LEU A 16 -4.14 -20.62 5.18
N ALA A 17 -4.81 -19.49 5.31
CA ALA A 17 -4.28 -18.33 6.01
C ALA A 17 -4.05 -18.64 7.51
N ALA A 18 -4.99 -19.32 8.16
CA ALA A 18 -4.84 -19.72 9.57
C ALA A 18 -3.68 -20.70 9.76
N ALA A 19 -3.59 -21.74 8.91
CA ALA A 19 -2.52 -22.73 8.95
C ALA A 19 -1.15 -22.11 8.67
N ALA A 20 -1.07 -21.29 7.62
CA ALA A 20 0.16 -20.57 7.25
C ALA A 20 0.55 -19.56 8.31
N GLY A 21 -0.41 -18.81 8.88
CA GLY A 21 -0.17 -17.90 9.99
C GLY A 21 0.40 -18.59 11.22
N ALA A 22 -0.17 -19.74 11.61
CA ALA A 22 0.35 -20.55 12.70
C ALA A 22 1.78 -21.05 12.41
N ALA A 23 2.04 -21.54 11.20
CA ALA A 23 3.39 -21.95 10.78
C ALA A 23 4.37 -20.77 10.78
N GLY A 24 3.96 -19.59 10.28
CA GLY A 24 4.76 -18.37 10.29
C GLY A 24 5.16 -17.95 11.69
N LEU A 25 4.22 -17.97 12.64
CA LEU A 25 4.50 -17.68 14.04
C LEU A 25 5.49 -18.68 14.66
N MET A 26 5.34 -19.97 14.38
CA MET A 26 6.28 -21.00 14.83
C MET A 26 7.69 -20.80 14.25
N LEU A 27 7.78 -20.36 13.00
CA LEU A 27 9.03 -20.05 12.31
C LEU A 27 9.56 -18.65 12.61
N ARG A 28 8.88 -17.87 13.47
CA ARG A 28 9.21 -16.49 13.82
C ARG A 28 9.28 -15.56 12.59
N GLN A 29 8.48 -15.87 11.56
CA GLN A 29 8.39 -15.05 10.35
C GLN A 29 7.30 -13.97 10.49
N PRO A 30 7.48 -12.78 9.91
CA PRO A 30 6.42 -11.78 9.84
C PRO A 30 5.17 -12.35 9.13
N LEU A 31 4.00 -12.19 9.76
CA LEU A 31 2.74 -12.70 9.23
C LEU A 31 2.45 -12.20 7.80
N ILE A 32 2.85 -10.98 7.49
CA ILE A 32 2.65 -10.39 6.17
C ILE A 32 3.36 -11.20 5.07
N ILE A 33 4.60 -11.64 5.32
CA ILE A 33 5.37 -12.47 4.38
C ILE A 33 4.70 -13.83 4.22
N THR A 34 4.24 -14.40 5.33
CA THR A 34 3.57 -15.70 5.33
C THR A 34 2.26 -15.65 4.52
N PHE A 35 1.47 -14.59 4.67
CA PHE A 35 0.21 -14.42 3.93
C PHE A 35 0.45 -14.13 2.45
N LEU A 36 1.47 -13.33 2.10
CA LEU A 36 1.85 -13.12 0.70
C LEU A 36 2.27 -14.43 0.04
N PHE A 37 3.12 -15.21 0.69
CA PHE A 37 3.53 -16.51 0.18
C PHE A 37 2.34 -17.46 0.00
N THR A 38 1.43 -17.51 0.98
CA THR A 38 0.20 -18.29 0.90
C THR A 38 -0.66 -17.85 -0.29
N GLY A 39 -0.81 -16.55 -0.52
CA GLY A 39 -1.54 -16.00 -1.65
C GLY A 39 -0.93 -16.38 -3.00
N ILE A 40 0.39 -16.38 -3.13
CA ILE A 40 1.09 -16.80 -4.34
C ILE A 40 0.88 -18.29 -4.59
N VAL A 41 1.01 -19.12 -3.55
CA VAL A 41 0.87 -20.57 -3.66
C VAL A 41 -0.57 -20.99 -3.96
N ALA A 42 -1.56 -20.36 -3.31
CA ALA A 42 -2.98 -20.66 -3.52
C ALA A 42 -3.56 -20.00 -4.78
N GLY A 43 -2.91 -18.93 -5.27
CA GLY A 43 -3.32 -18.16 -6.44
C GLY A 43 -3.01 -18.83 -7.78
N PRO A 44 -3.22 -18.10 -8.90
CA PRO A 44 -3.05 -18.63 -10.26
C PRO A 44 -1.59 -18.94 -10.60
N ALA A 45 -0.63 -18.29 -9.94
CA ALA A 45 0.79 -18.57 -10.13
C ALA A 45 1.25 -19.87 -9.46
N GLY A 46 0.45 -20.42 -8.53
CA GLY A 46 0.70 -21.66 -7.83
C GLY A 46 -0.32 -22.74 -8.19
N PHE A 47 -1.07 -23.22 -7.20
CA PHE A 47 -2.01 -24.32 -7.38
C PHE A 47 -3.35 -23.92 -8.01
N GLY A 48 -3.64 -22.64 -8.21
CA GLY A 48 -4.89 -22.16 -8.80
C GLY A 48 -6.15 -22.58 -8.01
N ILE A 49 -6.05 -22.67 -6.69
CA ILE A 49 -7.16 -23.09 -5.81
C ILE A 49 -8.25 -21.99 -5.79
N ILE A 50 -7.86 -20.76 -6.10
CA ILE A 50 -8.68 -19.57 -6.00
C ILE A 50 -9.10 -19.15 -7.41
N ALA A 51 -10.40 -19.12 -7.68
CA ALA A 51 -10.98 -18.65 -8.93
C ALA A 51 -11.89 -17.42 -8.74
N SER A 52 -12.41 -17.22 -7.52
CA SER A 52 -13.38 -16.15 -7.20
C SER A 52 -12.68 -14.83 -6.82
N TYR A 53 -12.00 -14.18 -7.78
CA TYR A 53 -11.23 -12.95 -7.53
C TYR A 53 -12.08 -11.80 -7.01
N GLU A 54 -13.29 -11.60 -7.55
CA GLU A 54 -14.17 -10.50 -7.16
C GLU A 54 -14.53 -10.53 -5.67
N GLN A 55 -14.81 -11.74 -5.13
CA GLN A 55 -15.14 -11.91 -3.73
C GLN A 55 -13.93 -11.65 -2.82
N ILE A 56 -12.75 -12.11 -3.24
CA ILE A 56 -11.51 -11.87 -2.49
C ILE A 56 -11.18 -10.39 -2.47
N GLU A 57 -11.31 -9.71 -3.60
CA GLU A 57 -11.11 -8.26 -3.71
C GLU A 57 -12.08 -7.51 -2.80
N LEU A 58 -13.36 -7.89 -2.77
CA LEU A 58 -14.34 -7.31 -1.86
C LEU A 58 -13.91 -7.46 -0.39
N PHE A 59 -13.49 -8.68 0.03
CA PHE A 59 -13.02 -8.91 1.40
C PHE A 59 -11.73 -8.15 1.70
N ALA A 60 -10.82 -8.03 0.74
CA ALA A 60 -9.61 -7.22 0.89
C ALA A 60 -9.97 -5.74 1.13
N HIS A 61 -10.89 -5.17 0.34
CA HIS A 61 -11.35 -3.80 0.53
C HIS A 61 -12.02 -3.57 1.89
N ILE A 62 -12.85 -4.52 2.34
CA ILE A 62 -13.46 -4.46 3.69
C ILE A 62 -12.37 -4.52 4.76
N GLY A 63 -11.41 -5.44 4.63
CA GLY A 63 -10.28 -5.55 5.57
C GLY A 63 -9.44 -4.29 5.65
N ILE A 64 -9.14 -3.66 4.51
CA ILE A 64 -8.42 -2.39 4.42
C ILE A 64 -9.22 -1.28 5.10
N ALA A 65 -10.51 -1.16 4.78
CA ALA A 65 -11.38 -0.13 5.37
C ALA A 65 -11.44 -0.26 6.89
N LEU A 66 -11.61 -1.47 7.42
CA LEU A 66 -11.62 -1.73 8.85
C LEU A 66 -10.26 -1.42 9.51
N LEU A 67 -9.15 -1.80 8.87
CA LEU A 67 -7.81 -1.49 9.37
C LEU A 67 -7.61 0.02 9.47
N LEU A 68 -7.89 0.76 8.40
CA LEU A 68 -7.74 2.21 8.37
C LEU A 68 -8.67 2.91 9.37
N PHE A 69 -9.90 2.40 9.55
CA PHE A 69 -10.83 2.89 10.54
C PHE A 69 -10.29 2.73 11.97
N ILE A 70 -9.79 1.54 12.31
CA ILE A 70 -9.21 1.26 13.64
C ILE A 70 -8.01 2.17 13.90
N VAL A 71 -7.16 2.37 12.89
CA VAL A 71 -6.00 3.27 12.98
C VAL A 71 -6.46 4.71 13.15
N GLY A 72 -7.46 5.16 12.39
CA GLY A 72 -8.04 6.49 12.50
C GLY A 72 -8.60 6.77 13.90
N LEU A 73 -9.22 5.78 14.54
CA LEU A 73 -9.71 5.90 15.92
C LEU A 73 -8.58 6.04 16.98
N ARG A 74 -7.39 5.50 16.68
CA ARG A 74 -6.22 5.59 17.58
C ARG A 74 -5.39 6.85 17.36
N LEU A 75 -5.63 7.60 16.28
CA LEU A 75 -4.90 8.83 15.99
C LEU A 75 -5.26 9.94 16.98
N ASP A 76 -4.28 10.36 17.77
CA ASP A 76 -4.41 11.52 18.65
C ASP A 76 -4.12 12.81 17.84
N LEU A 77 -5.17 13.61 17.63
CA LEU A 77 -5.08 14.89 16.91
C LEU A 77 -4.10 15.88 17.54
N THR A 78 -3.91 15.81 18.86
CA THR A 78 -2.95 16.69 19.57
C THR A 78 -1.52 16.37 19.15
N LEU A 79 -1.24 15.10 18.91
CA LEU A 79 0.08 14.62 18.47
C LEU A 79 0.35 14.94 17.01
N ILE A 80 -0.68 14.94 16.17
CA ILE A 80 -0.55 15.41 14.77
C ILE A 80 -0.10 16.86 14.72
N ARG A 81 -0.57 17.69 15.65
CA ARG A 81 -0.14 19.10 15.72
C ARG A 81 1.32 19.27 16.13
N THR A 82 1.82 18.44 17.03
CA THR A 82 3.22 18.52 17.52
C THR A 82 4.21 17.87 16.57
N THR A 83 3.87 16.75 15.93
CA THR A 83 4.73 16.04 14.98
C THR A 83 4.50 16.47 13.52
N GLY A 84 3.43 17.23 13.25
CA GLY A 84 3.03 17.69 11.92
C GLY A 84 4.14 18.34 11.10
N PRO A 85 4.89 19.33 11.65
CA PRO A 85 6.00 19.94 10.91
C PRO A 85 7.10 18.95 10.52
N VAL A 86 7.41 18.00 11.40
CA VAL A 86 8.39 16.94 11.13
C VAL A 86 7.86 15.98 10.07
N ALA A 87 6.61 15.57 10.19
CA ALA A 87 5.96 14.69 9.22
C ALA A 87 5.87 15.34 7.83
N LEU A 88 5.56 16.64 7.78
CA LEU A 88 5.51 17.40 6.53
C LEU A 88 6.89 17.51 5.89
N ALA A 89 7.91 17.91 6.66
CA ALA A 89 9.29 18.02 6.16
C ALA A 89 9.82 16.67 5.68
N THR A 90 9.58 15.60 6.45
CA THR A 90 9.99 14.23 6.11
C THR A 90 9.24 13.73 4.87
N GLY A 91 7.92 13.94 4.80
CA GLY A 91 7.09 13.50 3.67
C GLY A 91 7.45 14.20 2.37
N LEU A 92 7.52 15.53 2.38
CA LEU A 92 7.94 16.30 1.19
C LEU A 92 9.40 16.03 0.81
N GLY A 93 10.29 15.95 1.80
CA GLY A 93 11.70 15.62 1.57
C GLY A 93 11.87 14.26 0.92
N GLN A 94 11.14 13.26 1.39
CA GLN A 94 11.16 11.90 0.83
C GLN A 94 10.60 11.91 -0.61
N ILE A 95 9.48 12.59 -0.87
CA ILE A 95 8.90 12.72 -2.21
C ILE A 95 9.93 13.29 -3.18
N VAL A 96 10.54 14.43 -2.85
CA VAL A 96 11.53 15.10 -3.70
C VAL A 96 12.77 14.22 -3.89
N PHE A 97 13.33 13.68 -2.81
CA PHE A 97 14.54 12.87 -2.86
C PHE A 97 14.33 11.61 -3.72
N THR A 98 13.26 10.86 -3.47
CA THR A 98 12.98 9.61 -4.20
C THR A 98 12.64 9.90 -5.65
N SER A 99 11.90 10.98 -5.95
CA SER A 99 11.61 11.37 -7.35
C SER A 99 12.86 11.73 -8.11
N ILE A 100 13.77 12.51 -7.52
CA ILE A 100 15.03 12.89 -8.20
C ILE A 100 15.89 11.66 -8.48
N ILE A 101 16.13 10.84 -7.46
CA ILE A 101 16.96 9.64 -7.61
C ILE A 101 16.30 8.65 -8.57
N GLY A 102 15.01 8.39 -8.42
CA GLY A 102 14.26 7.50 -9.31
C GLY A 102 14.28 7.97 -10.76
N PHE A 103 14.20 9.29 -11.00
CA PHE A 103 14.31 9.88 -12.33
C PHE A 103 15.66 9.60 -12.98
N PHE A 104 16.76 9.84 -12.28
CA PHE A 104 18.08 9.58 -12.82
C PHE A 104 18.35 8.10 -13.04
N ILE A 105 17.87 7.22 -12.15
CA ILE A 105 17.96 5.77 -12.35
C ILE A 105 17.16 5.35 -13.59
N ALA A 106 15.95 5.84 -13.76
CA ALA A 106 15.11 5.53 -14.91
C ALA A 106 15.74 6.00 -16.24
N LEU A 107 16.37 7.19 -16.26
CA LEU A 107 17.14 7.67 -17.41
C LEU A 107 18.34 6.77 -17.70
N ALA A 108 19.08 6.35 -16.68
CA ALA A 108 20.24 5.46 -16.84
C ALA A 108 19.82 4.07 -17.38
N LEU A 109 18.59 3.63 -17.12
CA LEU A 109 17.98 2.41 -17.68
C LEU A 109 17.47 2.60 -19.12
N GLY A 110 17.64 3.79 -19.71
CA GLY A 110 17.27 4.06 -21.10
C GLY A 110 15.84 4.50 -21.34
N LEU A 111 15.09 4.86 -20.30
CA LEU A 111 13.73 5.40 -20.46
C LEU A 111 13.81 6.84 -21.02
N SER A 112 12.80 7.23 -21.80
CA SER A 112 12.64 8.63 -22.21
C SER A 112 12.45 9.54 -20.99
N ALA A 113 12.81 10.81 -21.07
CA ALA A 113 12.68 11.75 -19.95
C ALA A 113 11.24 11.82 -19.39
N LEU A 114 10.25 11.77 -20.29
CA LEU A 114 8.84 11.77 -19.87
C LEU A 114 8.48 10.49 -19.11
N SER A 115 8.83 9.32 -19.64
CA SER A 115 8.60 8.03 -18.97
C SER A 115 9.35 7.94 -17.65
N ALA A 116 10.60 8.42 -17.61
CA ALA A 116 11.41 8.48 -16.40
C ALA A 116 10.77 9.34 -15.32
N ALA A 117 10.18 10.48 -15.69
CA ALA A 117 9.46 11.34 -14.75
C ALA A 117 8.21 10.64 -14.16
N TYR A 118 7.40 9.99 -15.01
CA TYR A 118 6.24 9.23 -14.52
C TYR A 118 6.62 8.09 -13.58
N VAL A 119 7.63 7.30 -13.96
CA VAL A 119 8.13 6.19 -13.12
C VAL A 119 8.69 6.71 -11.80
N ALA A 120 9.46 7.79 -11.83
CA ALA A 120 10.04 8.38 -10.63
C ALA A 120 8.98 8.86 -9.64
N VAL A 121 7.94 9.53 -10.14
CA VAL A 121 6.80 9.97 -9.30
C VAL A 121 6.03 8.75 -8.78
N ALA A 122 5.75 7.76 -9.61
CA ALA A 122 5.04 6.55 -9.19
C ALA A 122 5.78 5.78 -8.09
N LEU A 123 7.11 5.66 -8.19
CA LEU A 123 7.94 4.99 -7.18
C LEU A 123 8.01 5.74 -5.84
N THR A 124 7.62 7.00 -5.82
CA THR A 124 7.66 7.84 -4.61
C THR A 124 6.56 7.45 -3.62
N PHE A 125 5.44 6.95 -4.13
CA PHE A 125 4.29 6.63 -3.29
C PHE A 125 4.41 5.22 -2.71
N SER A 126 4.48 5.14 -1.38
CA SER A 126 4.52 3.87 -0.64
C SER A 126 3.13 3.42 -0.22
N SER A 127 2.98 2.12 0.05
CA SER A 127 1.71 1.57 0.53
C SER A 127 1.51 1.90 2.01
N THR A 128 0.62 2.85 2.29
CA THR A 128 0.16 3.21 3.64
C THR A 128 -0.35 2.00 4.41
N ILE A 129 -1.07 1.09 3.73
CA ILE A 129 -1.68 -0.09 4.33
C ILE A 129 -0.63 -1.04 4.91
N ILE A 130 0.44 -1.32 4.18
CA ILE A 130 1.50 -2.24 4.62
C ILE A 130 2.23 -1.67 5.83
N ILE A 131 2.58 -0.38 5.80
CA ILE A 131 3.31 0.27 6.89
C ILE A 131 2.45 0.33 8.15
N VAL A 132 1.20 0.74 8.01
CA VAL A 132 0.24 0.81 9.11
C VAL A 132 0.00 -0.57 9.71
N LYS A 133 -0.18 -1.60 8.89
CA LYS A 133 -0.34 -2.99 9.35
C LYS A 133 0.89 -3.47 10.11
N LEU A 134 2.10 -3.19 9.60
CA LEU A 134 3.34 -3.58 10.26
C LEU A 134 3.52 -2.90 11.61
N LEU A 135 3.24 -1.59 11.70
CA LEU A 135 3.27 -0.84 12.95
C LEU A 135 2.22 -1.34 13.95
N SER A 136 1.03 -1.68 13.46
CA SER A 136 -0.05 -2.24 14.26
C SER A 136 0.32 -3.61 14.84
N ASP A 137 0.89 -4.50 14.02
CA ASP A 137 1.32 -5.83 14.45
C ASP A 137 2.43 -5.78 15.50
N LYS A 138 3.31 -4.79 15.40
CA LYS A 138 4.36 -4.51 16.39
C LYS A 138 3.88 -3.71 17.61
N GLN A 139 2.64 -3.24 17.61
CA GLN A 139 2.09 -2.33 18.62
C GLN A 139 2.89 -1.03 18.78
N GLU A 140 3.45 -0.53 17.67
CA GLU A 140 4.30 0.67 17.62
C GLU A 140 3.58 1.89 17.01
N LEU A 141 2.27 1.84 16.80
CA LEU A 141 1.47 2.95 16.26
C LEU A 141 1.62 4.23 17.11
N ASP A 142 1.66 4.07 18.43
CA ASP A 142 1.77 5.18 19.39
C ASP A 142 3.22 5.60 19.68
N SER A 143 4.21 4.92 19.14
CA SER A 143 5.62 5.28 19.28
C SER A 143 5.94 6.57 18.49
N LEU A 144 7.02 7.27 18.85
CA LEU A 144 7.42 8.48 18.14
C LEU A 144 7.65 8.22 16.64
N HIS A 145 8.36 7.15 16.30
CA HIS A 145 8.61 6.78 14.91
C HIS A 145 7.35 6.34 14.18
N GLY A 146 6.43 5.61 14.85
CA GLY A 146 5.14 5.23 14.29
C GLY A 146 4.28 6.44 13.92
N ARG A 147 4.21 7.43 14.81
CA ARG A 147 3.48 8.67 14.59
C ARG A 147 4.06 9.51 13.45
N ILE A 148 5.40 9.64 13.40
CA ILE A 148 6.07 10.33 12.30
C ILE A 148 5.80 9.58 10.99
N ALA A 149 5.91 8.24 10.98
CA ALA A 149 5.64 7.43 9.81
C ALA A 149 4.20 7.60 9.30
N ILE A 150 3.20 7.51 10.17
CA ILE A 150 1.80 7.74 9.79
C ILE A 150 1.61 9.17 9.28
N GLY A 151 2.20 10.15 9.95
CA GLY A 151 2.11 11.54 9.56
C GLY A 151 2.67 11.80 8.16
N PHE A 152 3.85 11.28 7.82
CA PHE A 152 4.40 11.48 6.49
C PHE A 152 3.64 10.69 5.41
N LEU A 153 3.07 9.52 5.73
CA LEU A 153 2.21 8.78 4.81
C LEU A 153 0.95 9.58 4.45
N ILE A 154 0.32 10.25 5.43
CA ILE A 154 -0.81 11.16 5.17
C ILE A 154 -0.39 12.29 4.22
N VAL A 155 0.79 12.87 4.42
CA VAL A 155 1.33 13.90 3.52
C VAL A 155 1.53 13.35 2.10
N GLN A 156 2.05 12.14 1.97
CA GLN A 156 2.20 11.47 0.67
C GLN A 156 0.84 11.21 -0.01
N ASP A 157 -0.15 10.73 0.72
CA ASP A 157 -1.48 10.47 0.17
C ASP A 157 -2.14 11.75 -0.34
N ILE A 158 -2.03 12.86 0.41
CA ILE A 158 -2.51 14.17 -0.04
C ILE A 158 -1.75 14.63 -1.30
N ALA A 159 -0.42 14.49 -1.30
CA ALA A 159 0.40 14.84 -2.46
C ALA A 159 0.04 14.00 -3.69
N ALA A 160 -0.23 12.70 -3.51
CA ALA A 160 -0.68 11.82 -4.58
C ALA A 160 -2.01 12.26 -5.19
N ILE A 161 -2.99 12.63 -4.35
CA ILE A 161 -4.29 13.15 -4.81
C ILE A 161 -4.10 14.44 -5.61
N VAL A 162 -3.31 15.38 -5.10
CA VAL A 162 -3.03 16.66 -5.79
C VAL A 162 -2.32 16.41 -7.13
N ALA A 163 -1.34 15.52 -7.15
CA ALA A 163 -0.62 15.14 -8.38
C ALA A 163 -1.56 14.49 -9.40
N LEU A 164 -2.42 13.58 -8.98
CA LEU A 164 -3.37 12.89 -9.85
C LEU A 164 -4.40 13.86 -10.45
N VAL A 165 -4.96 14.75 -9.62
CA VAL A 165 -5.89 15.80 -10.08
C VAL A 165 -5.19 16.75 -11.06
N GLY A 166 -3.95 17.15 -10.77
CA GLY A 166 -3.15 17.98 -11.67
C GLY A 166 -2.91 17.32 -13.03
N LEU A 167 -2.49 16.05 -13.03
CA LEU A 167 -2.24 15.27 -14.25
C LEU A 167 -3.50 15.08 -15.09
N THR A 168 -4.64 14.79 -14.46
CA THR A 168 -5.91 14.60 -15.18
C THR A 168 -6.44 15.89 -15.81
N THR A 169 -6.26 17.02 -15.13
CA THR A 169 -6.67 18.34 -15.66
C THR A 169 -5.77 18.80 -16.81
N LEU A 170 -4.45 18.61 -16.69
CA LEU A 170 -3.50 18.91 -17.77
C LEU A 170 -3.70 18.02 -18.99
N GLY A 171 -3.90 16.72 -18.79
CA GLY A 171 -4.16 15.77 -19.88
C GLY A 171 -5.43 16.10 -20.67
N ARG A 172 -6.50 16.53 -19.99
CA ARG A 172 -7.73 16.98 -20.66
C ARG A 172 -7.54 18.31 -21.41
N GLY A 173 -6.73 19.22 -20.88
CA GLY A 173 -6.42 20.49 -21.54
C GLY A 173 -5.64 20.30 -22.84
N LEU A 174 -4.69 19.36 -22.87
CA LEU A 174 -3.88 19.04 -24.06
C LEU A 174 -4.72 18.36 -25.15
N SER A 175 -5.63 17.45 -24.79
CA SER A 175 -6.54 16.78 -25.75
C SER A 175 -7.65 17.69 -26.28
N ALA A 176 -8.04 18.74 -25.57
CA ALA A 176 -9.02 19.72 -26.03
C ALA A 176 -8.43 20.81 -26.94
N GLY A 177 -7.09 20.96 -26.98
CA GLY A 177 -6.39 21.91 -27.86
C GLY A 177 -6.02 21.35 -29.24
N GLU A 178 -6.24 20.07 -29.51
CA GLU A 178 -5.97 19.40 -30.79
C GLU A 178 -7.24 19.17 -31.64
N SER A 179 -8.38 19.71 -31.24
CA SER A 179 -9.63 19.72 -31.98
C SER A 179 -9.95 21.12 -32.43
#